data_0cb4d2ffdf1904d7ce407873986f3aaf
#
_entry.id   0cb4d2ffdf1904d7ce407873986f3aaf
#
_cell.length_a   1.000
_cell.length_b   1.000
_cell.length_c   1.000
_cell.angle_alpha   90.00
_cell.angle_beta   90.00
_cell.angle_gamma   90.00
#
_symmetry.space_group_name_H-M   'P 1'
#
loop_
_entity.id
_entity.type
_entity.pdbx_description
1 polymer ?
#
loop_
_entity_poly.entity_id
_entity_poly.type
_entity_poly.pdbx_seq_one_letter_code
_entity_poly.pdbx_strand_id
1 'polypeptide(L)'
;MIINEELQNVRLSQILKDALIKATDTYSTPPQIIWIDNSTIATLGNFSASTGKAKAKKTFNVSALVAASLANGQVLNYHASLPEGKRRILYVDTEQSRYHCHNVLERILKLAGLSTATDNENLDFICLREYTPAVRIEVIDYALSHNEGYGLVIIDGIRDLLLDINNAAESVEVINKMMEWSSKYNIHIHCVLHLNKGDNNVRGHIGTEMNNKAETVLVISKNSNTPNISEVKALHIREKEFKPFAFTVNEQGLPELATDYDSSEDEHGKSAPLKYTDLTIE
;
A
#
# COMPACT_ATOMS: atom_id res chain seq x y z
N MET A 1 8.08 -30.63 30.88
CA MET A 1 6.76 -29.93 30.97
C MET A 1 6.89 -28.65 31.79
N ILE A 2 7.37 -28.67 33.03
CA ILE A 2 7.47 -27.49 33.91
C ILE A 2 8.34 -26.35 33.36
N ILE A 3 9.52 -26.67 32.80
CA ILE A 3 10.44 -25.66 32.23
C ILE A 3 9.81 -24.91 31.05
N ASN A 4 8.96 -25.58 30.28
CA ASN A 4 8.28 -24.94 29.12
C ASN A 4 7.17 -23.96 29.58
N GLU A 5 6.50 -24.27 30.68
CA GLU A 5 5.46 -23.43 31.28
C GLU A 5 6.05 -22.19 31.97
N GLU A 6 7.18 -22.32 32.67
CA GLU A 6 7.89 -21.17 33.25
C GLU A 6 8.42 -20.22 32.18
N LEU A 7 9.03 -20.72 31.11
CA LEU A 7 9.51 -19.91 29.98
C LEU A 7 8.36 -19.20 29.27
N GLN A 8 7.23 -19.88 29.10
CA GLN A 8 6.03 -19.28 28.51
C GLN A 8 5.47 -18.15 29.39
N ASN A 9 5.40 -18.35 30.72
CA ASN A 9 4.94 -17.34 31.66
C ASN A 9 5.85 -16.11 31.71
N VAL A 10 7.16 -16.30 31.66
CA VAL A 10 8.14 -15.20 31.57
C VAL A 10 7.91 -14.38 30.29
N ARG A 11 7.75 -15.06 29.12
CA ARG A 11 7.46 -14.42 27.84
C ARG A 11 6.15 -13.61 27.88
N LEU A 12 5.07 -14.22 28.39
CA LEU A 12 3.76 -13.54 28.48
C LEU A 12 3.79 -12.36 29.45
N SER A 13 4.50 -12.49 30.57
CA SER A 13 4.69 -11.38 31.52
C SER A 13 5.45 -10.21 30.89
N GLN A 14 6.46 -10.49 30.05
CA GLN A 14 7.17 -9.44 29.32
C GLN A 14 6.25 -8.77 28.28
N ILE A 15 5.53 -9.56 27.47
CA ILE A 15 4.57 -9.03 26.50
C ILE A 15 3.53 -8.13 27.17
N LEU A 16 2.99 -8.57 28.32
CA LEU A 16 2.00 -7.78 29.08
C LEU A 16 2.59 -6.44 29.54
N LYS A 17 3.83 -6.42 30.02
CA LYS A 17 4.51 -5.18 30.43
C LYS A 17 4.71 -4.23 29.27
N ASP A 18 5.14 -4.77 28.11
CA ASP A 18 5.44 -3.98 26.90
C ASP A 18 4.17 -3.44 26.23
N ALA A 19 3.06 -4.17 26.37
CA ALA A 19 1.76 -3.79 25.83
C ALA A 19 0.96 -2.82 26.73
N LEU A 20 1.39 -2.61 27.97
CA LEU A 20 0.69 -1.76 28.93
C LEU A 20 0.93 -0.27 28.61
N ILE A 21 -0.14 0.44 28.29
CA ILE A 21 -0.13 1.91 28.07
C ILE A 21 -0.61 2.60 29.34
N LYS A 22 0.12 3.58 29.79
CA LYS A 22 -0.20 4.38 30.98
C LYS A 22 -0.57 5.81 30.57
N ALA A 23 -1.45 6.44 31.32
CA ALA A 23 -1.86 7.83 31.07
C ALA A 23 -0.69 8.83 31.19
N THR A 24 0.42 8.43 31.83
CA THR A 24 1.64 9.24 31.97
C THR A 24 2.65 9.02 30.84
N ASP A 25 2.41 8.05 29.95
CA ASP A 25 3.29 7.79 28.82
C ASP A 25 3.19 8.93 27.81
N THR A 26 4.30 9.22 27.14
CA THR A 26 4.36 10.20 26.07
C THR A 26 4.79 9.52 24.79
N TYR A 27 4.03 9.76 23.71
CA TYR A 27 4.30 9.21 22.39
C TYR A 27 4.50 10.33 21.39
N SER A 28 5.50 10.20 20.54
CA SER A 28 5.65 11.09 19.37
C SER A 28 4.62 10.74 18.31
N THR A 29 4.10 11.74 17.62
CA THR A 29 3.25 11.51 16.45
C THR A 29 4.03 10.72 15.40
N PRO A 30 3.48 9.62 14.84
CA PRO A 30 4.13 8.88 13.78
C PRO A 30 4.46 9.81 12.60
N PRO A 31 5.68 9.74 12.03
CA PRO A 31 6.04 10.56 10.89
C PRO A 31 5.12 10.28 9.71
N GLN A 32 4.49 11.31 9.19
CA GLN A 32 3.78 11.30 7.93
C GLN A 32 4.84 11.31 6.81
N ILE A 33 4.68 10.48 5.79
CA ILE A 33 5.72 10.30 4.78
C ILE A 33 5.23 10.46 3.34
N ILE A 34 3.94 10.30 3.06
CA ILE A 34 3.37 10.50 1.72
C ILE A 34 2.02 11.21 1.84
N TRP A 35 1.80 12.18 0.95
CA TRP A 35 0.57 12.96 0.84
C TRP A 35 0.07 12.99 -0.60
N ILE A 36 -1.24 13.21 -0.76
CA ILE A 36 -1.88 13.68 -1.97
C ILE A 36 -2.50 15.03 -1.62
N ASP A 37 -2.09 16.10 -2.30
CA ASP A 37 -2.40 17.49 -1.90
C ASP A 37 -2.00 17.71 -0.42
N ASN A 38 -2.98 18.00 0.45
CA ASN A 38 -2.76 18.20 1.89
C ASN A 38 -3.27 17.02 2.73
N SER A 39 -3.54 15.86 2.11
CA SER A 39 -4.09 14.69 2.77
C SER A 39 -3.02 13.63 2.95
N THR A 40 -2.72 13.27 4.18
CA THR A 40 -1.77 12.20 4.50
C THR A 40 -2.34 10.86 4.08
N ILE A 41 -1.61 10.12 3.26
CA ILE A 41 -1.99 8.78 2.81
C ILE A 41 -1.10 7.67 3.37
N ALA A 42 0.06 8.04 3.94
CA ALA A 42 0.99 7.09 4.53
C ALA A 42 1.76 7.69 5.71
N THR A 43 1.78 6.95 6.83
CA THR A 43 2.59 7.24 8.02
C THR A 43 3.47 6.03 8.37
N LEU A 44 4.62 6.25 9.01
CA LEU A 44 5.43 5.14 9.52
C LEU A 44 4.67 4.36 10.60
N GLY A 45 4.88 3.05 10.64
CA GLY A 45 4.18 2.13 11.55
C GLY A 45 2.80 1.69 11.08
N ASN A 46 2.36 2.09 9.89
CA ASN A 46 1.05 1.77 9.32
C ASN A 46 1.17 1.13 7.93
N PHE A 47 0.03 0.81 7.32
CA PHE A 47 -0.04 0.30 5.97
C PHE A 47 -1.23 0.87 5.20
N SER A 48 -1.12 0.87 3.89
CA SER A 48 -2.13 1.35 2.94
C SER A 48 -2.23 0.43 1.72
N ALA A 49 -3.19 0.66 0.85
CA ALA A 49 -3.34 -0.13 -0.36
C ALA A 49 -3.77 0.70 -1.58
N SER A 50 -3.36 0.24 -2.75
CA SER A 50 -3.91 0.61 -4.04
C SER A 50 -4.74 -0.53 -4.61
N THR A 51 -6.00 -0.28 -4.95
CA THR A 51 -6.88 -1.27 -5.54
C THR A 51 -7.47 -0.79 -6.86
N GLY A 52 -8.04 -1.70 -7.64
CA GLY A 52 -8.67 -1.38 -8.93
C GLY A 52 -8.86 -2.63 -9.79
N LYS A 53 -9.72 -2.52 -10.79
CA LYS A 53 -9.96 -3.60 -11.76
C LYS A 53 -8.67 -3.95 -12.52
N ALA A 54 -8.63 -5.14 -13.11
CA ALA A 54 -7.53 -5.51 -14.00
C ALA A 54 -7.34 -4.46 -15.11
N LYS A 55 -6.08 -4.15 -15.46
CA LYS A 55 -5.72 -3.16 -16.49
C LYS A 55 -6.11 -1.71 -16.16
N ALA A 56 -6.42 -1.38 -14.91
CA ALA A 56 -6.65 0.01 -14.46
C ALA A 56 -5.36 0.83 -14.29
N LYS A 57 -4.20 0.29 -14.65
CA LYS A 57 -2.88 0.93 -14.55
C LYS A 57 -2.39 1.16 -13.11
N LYS A 58 -2.77 0.26 -12.15
CA LYS A 58 -2.33 0.33 -10.74
C LYS A 58 -0.81 0.45 -10.60
N THR A 59 -0.04 -0.42 -11.29
CA THR A 59 1.43 -0.42 -11.23
C THR A 59 2.04 0.90 -11.73
N PHE A 60 1.39 1.60 -12.69
CA PHE A 60 1.82 2.95 -13.11
C PHE A 60 1.59 3.97 -12.00
N ASN A 61 0.45 3.91 -11.32
CA ASN A 61 0.15 4.76 -10.17
C ASN A 61 1.14 4.52 -9.02
N VAL A 62 1.39 3.24 -8.68
CA VAL A 62 2.36 2.88 -7.63
C VAL A 62 3.78 3.28 -8.03
N SER A 63 4.16 3.19 -9.32
CA SER A 63 5.45 3.71 -9.80
C SER A 63 5.63 5.20 -9.51
N ALA A 64 4.57 6.01 -9.67
CA ALA A 64 4.61 7.44 -9.35
C ALA A 64 4.74 7.70 -7.84
N LEU A 65 4.00 6.95 -7.01
CA LEU A 65 4.11 7.02 -5.55
C LEU A 65 5.54 6.67 -5.07
N VAL A 66 6.11 5.59 -5.60
CA VAL A 66 7.49 5.16 -5.27
C VAL A 66 8.50 6.16 -5.77
N ALA A 67 8.33 6.71 -6.97
CA ALA A 67 9.22 7.71 -7.51
C ALA A 67 9.22 9.02 -6.70
N ALA A 68 8.05 9.49 -6.23
CA ALA A 68 7.95 10.61 -5.31
C ALA A 68 8.72 10.34 -4.01
N SER A 69 8.57 9.11 -3.46
CA SER A 69 9.24 8.68 -2.24
C SER A 69 10.75 8.57 -2.42
N LEU A 70 11.22 8.06 -3.55
CA LEU A 70 12.64 7.90 -3.88
C LEU A 70 13.32 9.26 -4.09
N ALA A 71 12.64 10.18 -4.79
CA ALA A 71 13.10 11.56 -4.99
C ALA A 71 12.98 12.41 -3.71
N ASN A 72 12.20 11.96 -2.71
CA ASN A 72 11.79 12.75 -1.55
C ASN A 72 11.17 14.10 -1.99
N GLY A 73 10.24 14.04 -2.92
CA GLY A 73 9.68 15.18 -3.64
C GLY A 73 8.31 14.91 -4.19
N GLN A 74 8.00 15.47 -5.35
CA GLN A 74 6.69 15.38 -5.97
C GLN A 74 6.72 14.67 -7.32
N VAL A 75 5.80 13.72 -7.53
CA VAL A 75 5.51 13.06 -8.81
C VAL A 75 4.01 12.88 -8.93
N LEU A 76 3.40 13.34 -10.02
CA LEU A 76 1.96 13.54 -10.14
C LEU A 76 1.45 14.38 -8.95
N ASN A 77 0.36 13.92 -8.29
CA ASN A 77 -0.16 14.55 -7.06
C ASN A 77 0.44 13.94 -5.77
N TYR A 78 1.37 12.97 -5.91
CA TYR A 78 2.07 12.45 -4.74
C TYR A 78 3.20 13.37 -4.32
N HIS A 79 3.20 13.76 -3.06
CA HIS A 79 4.33 14.39 -2.38
C HIS A 79 4.84 13.43 -1.32
N ALA A 80 6.16 13.26 -1.23
CA ALA A 80 6.76 12.39 -0.23
C ALA A 80 7.95 13.05 0.46
N SER A 81 8.10 12.74 1.77
CA SER A 81 9.21 13.17 2.59
C SER A 81 9.54 12.08 3.61
N LEU A 82 10.44 11.18 3.23
CA LEU A 82 10.92 10.13 4.11
C LEU A 82 11.98 10.69 5.06
N PRO A 83 11.91 10.39 6.37
CA PRO A 83 12.90 10.86 7.35
C PRO A 83 14.32 10.36 7.04
N GLU A 84 15.31 11.09 7.51
CA GLU A 84 16.69 10.62 7.53
C GLU A 84 16.79 9.28 8.28
N GLY A 85 17.57 8.33 7.75
CA GLY A 85 17.63 6.96 8.27
C GLY A 85 16.46 6.05 7.87
N LYS A 86 15.45 6.56 7.12
CA LYS A 86 14.30 5.81 6.58
C LYS A 86 14.09 6.05 5.08
N ARG A 87 15.17 6.32 4.36
CA ARG A 87 15.15 6.71 2.94
C ARG A 87 15.07 5.53 1.98
N ARG A 88 15.37 4.30 2.44
CA ARG A 88 15.36 3.11 1.59
C ARG A 88 13.95 2.61 1.34
N ILE A 89 13.74 2.11 0.13
CA ILE A 89 12.47 1.55 -0.34
C ILE A 89 12.73 0.11 -0.76
N LEU A 90 11.87 -0.81 -0.28
CA LEU A 90 11.82 -2.19 -0.75
C LEU A 90 10.59 -2.37 -1.65
N TYR A 91 10.81 -2.70 -2.92
CA TYR A 91 9.72 -3.06 -3.84
C TYR A 91 9.71 -4.57 -4.05
N VAL A 92 8.62 -5.22 -3.68
CA VAL A 92 8.39 -6.65 -3.84
C VAL A 92 7.34 -6.87 -4.92
N ASP A 93 7.72 -7.44 -6.05
CA ASP A 93 6.80 -7.84 -7.12
C ASP A 93 6.61 -9.36 -7.07
N THR A 94 5.36 -9.82 -6.96
CA THR A 94 5.00 -11.23 -6.86
C THR A 94 4.32 -11.78 -8.12
N GLU A 95 3.98 -10.90 -9.07
CA GLU A 95 3.16 -11.25 -10.25
C GLU A 95 3.97 -11.26 -11.55
N GLN A 96 4.89 -10.33 -11.73
CA GLN A 96 5.52 -10.05 -13.01
C GLN A 96 6.82 -10.83 -13.23
N SER A 97 7.17 -11.07 -14.50
CA SER A 97 8.48 -11.62 -14.86
C SER A 97 9.59 -10.59 -14.63
N ARG A 98 10.84 -11.06 -14.49
CA ARG A 98 12.03 -10.19 -14.30
C ARG A 98 12.12 -9.06 -15.34
N TYR A 99 11.80 -9.34 -16.61
CA TYR A 99 11.78 -8.32 -17.66
C TYR A 99 10.78 -7.20 -17.36
N HIS A 100 9.56 -7.54 -16.94
CA HIS A 100 8.54 -6.55 -16.62
C HIS A 100 8.84 -5.82 -15.31
N CYS A 101 9.39 -6.51 -14.32
CA CYS A 101 9.90 -5.88 -13.09
C CYS A 101 10.99 -4.85 -13.39
N HIS A 102 11.92 -5.16 -14.29
CA HIS A 102 12.96 -4.22 -14.73
C HIS A 102 12.36 -2.98 -15.41
N ASN A 103 11.32 -3.14 -16.24
CA ASN A 103 10.63 -1.99 -16.85
C ASN A 103 9.91 -1.13 -15.80
N VAL A 104 9.40 -1.73 -14.72
CA VAL A 104 8.81 -0.98 -13.58
C VAL A 104 9.91 -0.21 -12.83
N LEU A 105 11.03 -0.86 -12.55
CA LEU A 105 12.20 -0.23 -11.92
C LEU A 105 12.70 0.98 -12.74
N GLU A 106 12.92 0.82 -14.04
CA GLU A 106 13.32 1.92 -14.90
C GLU A 106 12.30 3.07 -14.92
N ARG A 107 11.00 2.75 -14.92
CA ARG A 107 9.94 3.75 -14.86
C ARG A 107 10.03 4.57 -13.57
N ILE A 108 10.22 3.91 -12.43
CA ILE A 108 10.38 4.57 -11.13
C ILE A 108 11.59 5.51 -11.17
N LEU A 109 12.74 5.05 -11.65
CA LEU A 109 13.95 5.87 -11.76
C LEU A 109 13.75 7.08 -12.67
N LYS A 110 13.17 6.88 -13.86
CA LYS A 110 12.86 7.97 -14.82
C LYS A 110 11.91 9.01 -14.20
N LEU A 111 10.86 8.58 -13.52
CA LEU A 111 9.93 9.49 -12.85
C LEU A 111 10.57 10.26 -11.69
N ALA A 112 11.51 9.64 -10.99
CA ALA A 112 12.29 10.28 -9.92
C ALA A 112 13.41 11.20 -10.45
N GLY A 113 13.61 11.29 -11.77
CA GLY A 113 14.70 12.06 -12.39
C GLY A 113 16.08 11.44 -12.17
N LEU A 114 16.14 10.12 -11.95
CA LEU A 114 17.38 9.38 -11.66
C LEU A 114 17.89 8.60 -12.87
N SER A 115 19.19 8.29 -12.86
CA SER A 115 19.83 7.47 -13.89
C SER A 115 19.29 6.05 -13.89
N THR A 116 19.01 5.50 -15.07
CA THR A 116 18.73 4.07 -15.27
C THR A 116 19.98 3.25 -15.63
N ALA A 117 21.14 3.89 -15.71
CA ALA A 117 22.40 3.23 -16.03
C ALA A 117 23.20 2.79 -14.78
N THR A 118 22.74 3.15 -13.60
CA THR A 118 23.37 2.82 -12.32
C THR A 118 22.32 2.38 -11.31
N ASP A 119 22.66 1.44 -10.45
CA ASP A 119 21.81 1.04 -9.33
C ASP A 119 21.64 2.20 -8.35
N ASN A 120 20.48 2.25 -7.69
CA ASN A 120 20.20 3.25 -6.66
C ASN A 120 20.20 2.58 -5.29
N GLU A 121 21.04 3.06 -4.38
CA GLU A 121 21.21 2.51 -3.03
C GLU A 121 19.96 2.59 -2.14
N ASN A 122 19.01 3.47 -2.49
CA ASN A 122 17.77 3.66 -1.76
C ASN A 122 16.59 2.88 -2.35
N LEU A 123 16.80 2.02 -3.36
CA LEU A 123 15.74 1.21 -3.96
C LEU A 123 16.18 -0.23 -4.18
N ASP A 124 15.68 -1.12 -3.34
CA ASP A 124 15.79 -2.57 -3.55
C ASP A 124 14.52 -3.06 -4.25
N PHE A 125 14.67 -3.65 -5.44
CA PHE A 125 13.57 -4.22 -6.21
C PHE A 125 13.75 -5.73 -6.32
N ILE A 126 12.82 -6.52 -5.73
CA ILE A 126 12.87 -7.98 -5.73
C ILE A 126 11.69 -8.58 -6.50
N CYS A 127 11.96 -9.57 -7.34
CA CYS A 127 10.99 -10.31 -8.13
C CYS A 127 10.79 -11.70 -7.51
N LEU A 128 9.62 -11.96 -6.94
CA LEU A 128 9.31 -13.20 -6.21
C LEU A 128 8.26 -14.07 -6.91
N ARG A 129 7.96 -13.83 -8.17
CA ARG A 129 6.95 -14.57 -8.94
C ARG A 129 7.16 -16.09 -8.89
N GLU A 130 8.42 -16.56 -8.95
CA GLU A 130 8.76 -17.97 -9.07
C GLU A 130 8.67 -18.75 -7.75
N TYR A 131 8.41 -18.06 -6.64
CA TYR A 131 8.43 -18.66 -5.30
C TYR A 131 7.02 -18.90 -4.76
N THR A 132 6.90 -19.84 -3.81
CA THR A 132 5.64 -20.10 -3.11
C THR A 132 5.30 -18.98 -2.13
N PRO A 133 4.02 -18.83 -1.72
CA PRO A 133 3.62 -17.82 -0.74
C PRO A 133 4.45 -17.84 0.55
N ALA A 134 4.73 -19.01 1.10
CA ALA A 134 5.55 -19.13 2.31
C ALA A 134 6.98 -18.60 2.10
N VAL A 135 7.63 -18.96 0.99
CA VAL A 135 8.98 -18.47 0.67
C VAL A 135 8.98 -16.96 0.42
N ARG A 136 7.94 -16.41 -0.21
CA ARG A 136 7.81 -14.95 -0.38
C ARG A 136 7.78 -14.23 0.96
N ILE A 137 7.00 -14.72 1.93
CA ILE A 137 6.94 -14.17 3.29
C ILE A 137 8.31 -14.28 3.98
N GLU A 138 8.99 -15.43 3.89
CA GLU A 138 10.32 -15.63 4.46
C GLU A 138 11.36 -14.67 3.87
N VAL A 139 11.33 -14.42 2.56
CA VAL A 139 12.25 -13.48 1.90
C VAL A 139 11.98 -12.04 2.35
N ILE A 140 10.70 -11.64 2.49
CA ILE A 140 10.35 -10.32 3.01
C ILE A 140 10.82 -10.17 4.46
N ASP A 141 10.54 -11.15 5.33
CA ASP A 141 11.02 -11.17 6.72
C ASP A 141 12.55 -11.05 6.79
N TYR A 142 13.25 -11.81 5.95
CA TYR A 142 14.71 -11.77 5.87
C TYR A 142 15.21 -10.39 5.44
N ALA A 143 14.63 -9.81 4.38
CA ALA A 143 15.01 -8.49 3.89
C ALA A 143 14.82 -7.42 4.97
N LEU A 144 13.69 -7.44 5.68
CA LEU A 144 13.38 -6.46 6.74
C LEU A 144 14.24 -6.62 7.99
N SER A 145 14.63 -7.86 8.33
CA SER A 145 15.42 -8.14 9.53
C SER A 145 16.93 -7.95 9.35
N HIS A 146 17.43 -7.99 8.11
CA HIS A 146 18.87 -7.92 7.80
C HIS A 146 19.30 -6.62 7.10
N ASN A 147 18.35 -5.75 6.79
CA ASN A 147 18.65 -4.45 6.17
C ASN A 147 17.97 -3.33 6.94
N GLU A 148 18.72 -2.34 7.29
CA GLU A 148 18.22 -1.14 7.96
C GLU A 148 17.87 -0.04 6.97
N GLY A 149 17.16 0.97 7.45
CA GLY A 149 16.87 2.19 6.70
C GLY A 149 15.66 2.15 5.78
N TYR A 150 14.92 1.03 5.69
CA TYR A 150 13.64 1.03 4.98
C TYR A 150 12.63 1.94 5.68
N GLY A 151 12.00 2.83 4.89
CA GLY A 151 10.86 3.65 5.31
C GLY A 151 9.58 3.24 4.59
N LEU A 152 9.71 2.77 3.34
CA LEU A 152 8.58 2.35 2.52
C LEU A 152 8.83 0.93 1.97
N VAL A 153 7.81 0.09 2.06
CA VAL A 153 7.77 -1.24 1.46
C VAL A 153 6.56 -1.35 0.54
N ILE A 154 6.77 -1.76 -0.70
CA ILE A 154 5.71 -2.03 -1.66
C ILE A 154 5.54 -3.55 -1.79
N ILE A 155 4.30 -4.03 -1.75
CA ILE A 155 3.95 -5.43 -2.05
C ILE A 155 2.96 -5.43 -3.22
N ASP A 156 3.47 -5.58 -4.43
CA ASP A 156 2.70 -5.65 -5.68
C ASP A 156 2.56 -7.12 -6.10
N GLY A 157 1.56 -7.68 -5.68
CA GLY A 157 0.32 -8.23 -5.40
C GLY A 157 0.27 -8.96 -4.05
N ILE A 158 -0.28 -8.34 -3.05
CA ILE A 158 -0.43 -8.95 -1.71
C ILE A 158 -1.17 -10.29 -1.71
N ARG A 159 -2.09 -10.48 -2.66
CA ARG A 159 -2.83 -11.74 -2.84
C ARG A 159 -1.91 -12.96 -2.97
N ASP A 160 -0.75 -12.79 -3.56
CA ASP A 160 0.16 -13.89 -3.85
C ASP A 160 0.98 -14.35 -2.63
N LEU A 161 0.75 -13.71 -1.48
CA LEU A 161 1.20 -14.20 -0.17
C LEU A 161 0.24 -15.22 0.46
N LEU A 162 -0.89 -15.51 -0.20
CA LEU A 162 -1.92 -16.48 0.22
C LEU A 162 -1.91 -17.69 -0.70
N LEU A 163 -2.23 -18.85 -0.16
CA LEU A 163 -2.54 -20.06 -0.94
C LEU A 163 -3.98 -19.97 -1.50
N ASP A 164 -4.95 -19.61 -0.64
CA ASP A 164 -6.35 -19.43 -1.03
C ASP A 164 -6.88 -18.06 -0.61
N ILE A 165 -7.26 -17.25 -1.58
CA ILE A 165 -7.84 -15.91 -1.37
C ILE A 165 -9.17 -15.93 -0.59
N ASN A 166 -9.87 -17.06 -0.61
CA ASN A 166 -11.13 -17.24 0.10
C ASN A 166 -10.94 -17.80 1.52
N ASN A 167 -9.70 -18.10 1.91
CA ASN A 167 -9.39 -18.53 3.25
C ASN A 167 -9.29 -17.31 4.18
N ALA A 168 -10.28 -17.18 5.08
CA ALA A 168 -10.34 -16.08 6.03
C ALA A 168 -9.16 -16.11 7.02
N ALA A 169 -8.73 -17.29 7.48
CA ALA A 169 -7.65 -17.43 8.44
C ALA A 169 -6.30 -16.99 7.82
N GLU A 170 -5.98 -17.44 6.61
CA GLU A 170 -4.78 -17.00 5.89
C GLU A 170 -4.79 -15.48 5.63
N SER A 171 -5.95 -14.92 5.30
CA SER A 171 -6.10 -13.48 5.07
C SER A 171 -5.80 -12.68 6.34
N VAL A 172 -6.32 -13.12 7.48
CA VAL A 172 -6.04 -12.49 8.79
C VAL A 172 -4.56 -12.64 9.16
N GLU A 173 -3.94 -13.79 8.88
CA GLU A 173 -2.52 -14.03 9.16
C GLU A 173 -1.62 -13.08 8.37
N VAL A 174 -1.84 -12.92 7.06
CA VAL A 174 -1.06 -11.99 6.22
C VAL A 174 -1.22 -10.55 6.69
N ILE A 175 -2.44 -10.11 7.03
CA ILE A 175 -2.67 -8.76 7.55
C ILE A 175 -2.00 -8.57 8.93
N ASN A 176 -2.06 -9.55 9.82
CA ASN A 176 -1.34 -9.49 11.09
C ASN A 176 0.17 -9.40 10.89
N LYS A 177 0.70 -10.12 9.89
CA LYS A 177 2.11 -10.04 9.53
C LYS A 177 2.51 -8.64 9.06
N MET A 178 1.68 -7.99 8.25
CA MET A 178 1.90 -6.60 7.83
C MET A 178 1.87 -5.62 9.01
N MET A 179 0.93 -5.81 9.94
CA MET A 179 0.86 -5.01 11.18
C MET A 179 2.11 -5.21 12.04
N GLU A 180 2.60 -6.45 12.16
CA GLU A 180 3.86 -6.78 12.84
C GLU A 180 5.04 -6.08 12.17
N TRP A 181 5.21 -6.24 10.86
CA TRP A 181 6.32 -5.64 10.12
C TRP A 181 6.31 -4.12 10.19
N SER A 182 5.16 -3.49 9.94
CA SER A 182 5.06 -2.03 9.96
C SER A 182 5.42 -1.45 11.34
N SER A 183 4.93 -2.06 12.41
CA SER A 183 5.21 -1.64 13.78
C SER A 183 6.66 -1.93 14.20
N LYS A 184 7.10 -3.19 14.04
CA LYS A 184 8.41 -3.65 14.50
C LYS A 184 9.56 -2.91 13.84
N TYR A 185 9.47 -2.69 12.53
CA TYR A 185 10.52 -2.04 11.74
C TYR A 185 10.29 -0.54 11.56
N ASN A 186 9.17 0.01 12.09
CA ASN A 186 8.76 1.40 11.91
C ASN A 186 8.84 1.82 10.44
N ILE A 187 8.10 1.11 9.59
CA ILE A 187 8.01 1.30 8.14
C ILE A 187 6.56 1.52 7.73
N HIS A 188 6.34 2.11 6.54
CA HIS A 188 5.04 2.06 5.90
C HIS A 188 5.01 0.94 4.85
N ILE A 189 3.93 0.15 4.82
CA ILE A 189 3.73 -0.89 3.81
C ILE A 189 2.59 -0.48 2.89
N HIS A 190 2.85 -0.35 1.58
CA HIS A 190 1.82 -0.09 0.59
C HIS A 190 1.58 -1.32 -0.28
N CYS A 191 0.35 -1.83 -0.29
CA CYS A 191 -0.01 -3.04 -1.01
C CYS A 191 -0.79 -2.75 -2.28
N VAL A 192 -0.66 -3.66 -3.25
CA VAL A 192 -1.51 -3.66 -4.45
C VAL A 192 -2.45 -4.86 -4.41
N LEU A 193 -3.75 -4.59 -4.66
CA LEU A 193 -4.80 -5.58 -4.63
C LEU A 193 -5.79 -5.36 -5.78
N HIS A 194 -6.41 -6.43 -6.28
CA HIS A 194 -7.42 -6.35 -7.33
C HIS A 194 -8.83 -6.23 -6.74
N LEU A 195 -9.71 -5.47 -7.41
CA LEU A 195 -11.15 -5.50 -7.17
C LEU A 195 -11.77 -6.77 -7.75
N ASN A 196 -12.94 -7.13 -7.24
CA ASN A 196 -13.78 -8.15 -7.84
C ASN A 196 -14.19 -7.77 -9.27
N LYS A 197 -14.48 -8.78 -10.10
CA LYS A 197 -14.93 -8.54 -11.48
C LYS A 197 -16.38 -8.03 -11.55
N GLY A 198 -17.23 -8.42 -10.60
CA GLY A 198 -18.69 -8.20 -10.64
C GLY A 198 -19.17 -6.99 -9.81
N ASP A 199 -18.40 -6.56 -8.85
CA ASP A 199 -18.70 -5.42 -7.99
C ASP A 199 -17.45 -4.56 -7.77
N ASN A 200 -17.60 -3.44 -7.06
CA ASN A 200 -16.47 -2.57 -6.72
C ASN A 200 -15.83 -2.91 -5.37
N ASN A 201 -16.16 -4.07 -4.80
CA ASN A 201 -15.56 -4.53 -3.55
C ASN A 201 -14.15 -5.07 -3.78
N VAL A 202 -13.29 -4.89 -2.80
CA VAL A 202 -11.94 -5.45 -2.83
C VAL A 202 -12.02 -6.97 -2.74
N ARG A 203 -11.22 -7.66 -3.54
CA ARG A 203 -11.37 -9.09 -3.79
C ARG A 203 -10.97 -9.95 -2.59
N GLY A 204 -11.87 -10.87 -2.19
CA GLY A 204 -11.64 -11.90 -1.19
C GLY A 204 -11.62 -11.37 0.25
N HIS A 205 -11.39 -12.27 1.21
CA HIS A 205 -11.33 -11.91 2.62
C HIS A 205 -10.19 -10.94 2.94
N ILE A 206 -9.05 -11.05 2.28
CA ILE A 206 -7.93 -10.12 2.47
C ILE A 206 -8.31 -8.68 2.09
N GLY A 207 -9.19 -8.51 1.10
CA GLY A 207 -9.70 -7.18 0.74
C GLY A 207 -10.56 -6.57 1.84
N THR A 208 -11.41 -7.35 2.48
CA THR A 208 -12.23 -6.92 3.62
C THR A 208 -11.34 -6.52 4.81
N GLU A 209 -10.38 -7.36 5.16
CA GLU A 209 -9.43 -7.08 6.23
C GLU A 209 -8.58 -5.82 5.95
N MET A 210 -8.16 -5.64 4.68
CA MET A 210 -7.43 -4.45 4.23
C MET A 210 -8.27 -3.18 4.44
N ASN A 211 -9.54 -3.18 3.99
CA ASN A 211 -10.44 -2.03 4.16
C ASN A 211 -10.66 -1.67 5.64
N ASN A 212 -10.70 -2.67 6.53
CA ASN A 212 -10.96 -2.46 7.95
C ASN A 212 -9.75 -1.91 8.70
N LYS A 213 -8.52 -2.25 8.28
CA LYS A 213 -7.30 -2.03 9.06
C LYS A 213 -6.32 -1.05 8.42
N ALA A 214 -6.35 -0.87 7.10
CA ALA A 214 -5.46 0.06 6.41
C ALA A 214 -5.74 1.52 6.80
N GLU A 215 -4.69 2.32 6.80
CA GLU A 215 -4.77 3.78 6.99
C GLU A 215 -5.46 4.45 5.81
N THR A 216 -5.12 4.01 4.60
CA THR A 216 -5.67 4.53 3.35
C THR A 216 -5.83 3.41 2.34
N VAL A 217 -6.94 3.42 1.61
CA VAL A 217 -7.17 2.56 0.44
C VAL A 217 -7.49 3.47 -0.75
N LEU A 218 -6.62 3.44 -1.76
CA LEU A 218 -6.80 4.16 -3.01
C LEU A 218 -7.47 3.25 -4.05
N VAL A 219 -8.38 3.80 -4.82
CA VAL A 219 -8.96 3.13 -5.99
C VAL A 219 -8.43 3.75 -7.27
N ILE A 220 -7.88 2.91 -8.13
CA ILE A 220 -7.47 3.27 -9.47
C ILE A 220 -8.50 2.69 -10.45
N SER A 221 -9.18 3.56 -11.18
CA SER A 221 -10.21 3.20 -12.16
C SER A 221 -9.93 3.82 -13.52
N LYS A 222 -10.35 3.16 -14.59
CA LYS A 222 -10.38 3.79 -15.91
C LYS A 222 -11.57 4.72 -15.99
N ASN A 223 -11.37 5.90 -16.56
CA ASN A 223 -12.47 6.78 -16.88
C ASN A 223 -13.38 6.11 -17.93
N SER A 224 -14.70 6.14 -17.71
CA SER A 224 -15.68 5.50 -18.58
C SER A 224 -15.77 6.14 -19.97
N ASN A 225 -15.59 7.46 -20.03
CA ASN A 225 -15.71 8.28 -21.25
C ASN A 225 -14.39 8.34 -22.02
N THR A 226 -13.26 8.28 -21.30
CA THR A 226 -11.91 8.39 -21.87
C THR A 226 -11.02 7.25 -21.36
N PRO A 227 -11.05 6.06 -22.01
CA PRO A 227 -10.38 4.85 -21.51
C PRO A 227 -8.85 4.95 -21.33
N ASN A 228 -8.22 5.94 -21.94
CA ASN A 228 -6.79 6.21 -21.76
C ASN A 228 -6.46 6.91 -20.44
N ILE A 229 -7.45 7.55 -19.81
CA ILE A 229 -7.33 8.22 -18.53
C ILE A 229 -7.59 7.21 -17.40
N SER A 230 -6.76 7.25 -16.38
CA SER A 230 -6.96 6.52 -15.12
C SER A 230 -7.13 7.51 -14.00
N GLU A 231 -8.14 7.30 -13.17
CA GLU A 231 -8.51 8.13 -12.03
C GLU A 231 -7.98 7.52 -10.75
N VAL A 232 -7.57 8.35 -9.81
CA VAL A 232 -7.14 7.98 -8.46
C VAL A 232 -8.02 8.70 -7.46
N LYS A 233 -8.69 7.95 -6.61
CA LYS A 233 -9.53 8.46 -5.53
C LYS A 233 -9.38 7.65 -4.26
N ALA A 234 -9.71 8.23 -3.12
CA ALA A 234 -9.80 7.49 -1.86
C ALA A 234 -11.05 6.59 -1.89
N LEU A 235 -10.88 5.31 -1.53
CA LEU A 235 -11.98 4.43 -1.14
C LEU A 235 -12.23 4.57 0.36
N HIS A 236 -11.13 4.55 1.14
CA HIS A 236 -11.09 4.81 2.57
C HIS A 236 -9.85 5.62 2.88
N ILE A 237 -9.97 6.59 3.76
CA ILE A 237 -8.87 7.39 4.29
C ILE A 237 -9.21 7.79 5.72
N ARG A 238 -8.24 7.68 6.64
CA ARG A 238 -8.43 8.10 8.05
C ARG A 238 -8.37 9.62 8.21
N GLU A 239 -7.59 10.26 7.36
CA GLU A 239 -7.42 11.72 7.30
C GLU A 239 -8.48 12.38 6.39
N LYS A 240 -8.33 13.68 6.17
CA LYS A 240 -9.18 14.42 5.25
C LYS A 240 -9.07 13.87 3.83
N GLU A 241 -10.20 13.71 3.14
CA GLU A 241 -10.23 13.32 1.74
C GLU A 241 -9.52 14.35 0.84
N PHE A 242 -8.79 13.86 -0.16
CA PHE A 242 -8.21 14.65 -1.23
C PHE A 242 -9.14 14.69 -2.45
N LYS A 243 -8.97 15.68 -3.32
CA LYS A 243 -9.68 15.71 -4.59
C LYS A 243 -9.17 14.59 -5.51
N PRO A 244 -10.05 13.80 -6.14
CA PRO A 244 -9.63 12.84 -7.14
C PRO A 244 -8.75 13.50 -8.21
N PHE A 245 -7.72 12.79 -8.64
CA PHE A 245 -6.89 13.22 -9.75
C PHE A 245 -6.81 12.12 -10.80
N ALA A 246 -6.40 12.49 -12.00
CA ALA A 246 -6.29 11.56 -13.10
C ALA A 246 -4.94 11.66 -13.81
N PHE A 247 -4.53 10.54 -14.39
CA PHE A 247 -3.31 10.44 -15.17
C PHE A 247 -3.52 9.65 -16.47
N THR A 248 -2.71 9.93 -17.45
CA THR A 248 -2.53 9.16 -18.66
C THR A 248 -1.14 8.54 -18.69
N VAL A 249 -0.87 7.71 -19.66
CA VAL A 249 0.48 7.16 -19.90
C VAL A 249 0.93 7.66 -21.25
N ASN A 250 2.03 8.41 -21.28
CA ASN A 250 2.59 8.99 -22.49
C ASN A 250 3.30 7.95 -23.38
N GLU A 251 3.80 8.38 -24.53
CA GLU A 251 4.49 7.53 -25.52
C GLU A 251 5.78 6.88 -24.96
N GLN A 252 6.37 7.47 -23.93
CA GLN A 252 7.55 6.95 -23.24
C GLN A 252 7.22 5.91 -22.17
N GLY A 253 5.92 5.60 -21.97
CA GLY A 253 5.45 4.68 -20.95
C GLY A 253 5.50 5.25 -19.53
N LEU A 254 5.49 6.57 -19.37
CA LEU A 254 5.49 7.27 -18.09
C LEU A 254 4.09 7.81 -17.78
N PRO A 255 3.58 7.70 -16.55
CA PRO A 255 2.37 8.38 -16.13
C PRO A 255 2.59 9.88 -16.03
N GLU A 256 1.63 10.65 -16.53
CA GLU A 256 1.58 12.12 -16.47
C GLU A 256 0.16 12.57 -16.13
N LEU A 257 0.02 13.73 -15.47
CA LEU A 257 -1.30 14.26 -15.10
C LEU A 257 -2.15 14.51 -16.35
N ALA A 258 -3.41 14.10 -16.28
CA ALA A 258 -4.40 14.40 -17.32
C ALA A 258 -4.92 15.84 -17.10
N THR A 259 -4.55 16.76 -18.01
CA THR A 259 -4.90 18.19 -17.92
C THR A 259 -6.37 18.46 -18.18
N ASP A 260 -7.05 17.58 -18.93
CA ASP A 260 -8.44 17.74 -19.36
C ASP A 260 -9.42 16.96 -18.48
N TYR A 261 -9.00 16.57 -17.28
CA TYR A 261 -9.83 15.83 -16.33
C TYR A 261 -10.56 16.77 -15.40
N ASP A 262 -11.91 16.77 -15.50
CA ASP A 262 -12.78 17.44 -14.53
C ASP A 262 -13.46 16.40 -13.62
N SER A 263 -13.12 16.44 -12.33
CA SER A 263 -13.69 15.56 -11.31
C SER A 263 -15.17 15.80 -11.03
N SER A 264 -15.74 16.92 -11.51
CA SER A 264 -17.13 17.32 -11.24
C SER A 264 -18.16 16.55 -12.08
N GLU A 265 -17.77 15.90 -13.18
CA GLU A 265 -18.70 15.16 -14.04
C GLU A 265 -19.20 13.83 -13.47
N ASP A 266 -18.47 13.23 -12.50
CA ASP A 266 -18.83 11.93 -11.92
C ASP A 266 -19.80 12.00 -10.72
N GLU A 267 -20.24 13.19 -10.26
CA GLU A 267 -21.20 13.33 -9.16
C GLU A 267 -22.65 12.93 -9.54
N HIS A 268 -22.98 12.76 -10.80
CA HIS A 268 -24.33 12.41 -11.26
C HIS A 268 -24.70 10.92 -11.11
N GLY A 269 -23.80 10.08 -10.59
CA GLY A 269 -24.02 8.64 -10.36
C GLY A 269 -24.23 8.23 -8.89
N LYS A 270 -24.33 9.15 -7.96
CA LYS A 270 -24.59 8.81 -6.55
C LYS A 270 -26.04 8.35 -6.39
N SER A 271 -26.24 7.03 -6.18
CA SER A 271 -27.47 6.52 -5.56
C SER A 271 -27.75 7.30 -4.29
N ALA A 272 -28.99 7.78 -4.14
CA ALA A 272 -29.44 8.56 -3.00
C ALA A 272 -29.04 7.89 -1.67
N PRO A 273 -28.67 8.65 -0.64
CA PRO A 273 -28.35 8.08 0.65
C PRO A 273 -29.60 7.34 1.16
N LEU A 274 -29.41 6.09 1.61
CA LEU A 274 -30.44 5.31 2.30
C LEU A 274 -30.98 6.14 3.47
N LYS A 275 -32.22 6.56 3.38
CA LYS A 275 -32.89 7.25 4.48
C LYS A 275 -33.11 6.26 5.61
N TYR A 276 -32.67 6.62 6.79
CA TYR A 276 -32.88 5.94 8.08
C TYR A 276 -34.38 5.99 8.49
N THR A 277 -35.28 5.39 7.73
CA THR A 277 -36.73 5.42 8.05
C THR A 277 -37.42 4.06 7.94
N ASP A 278 -36.72 2.95 7.82
CA ASP A 278 -37.37 1.64 7.74
C ASP A 278 -36.81 0.62 8.75
N LEU A 279 -36.76 1.02 10.04
CA LEU A 279 -36.66 0.09 11.16
C LEU A 279 -37.84 0.34 12.10
N THR A 280 -39.04 -0.07 11.65
CA THR A 280 -40.11 -0.41 12.57
C THR A 280 -39.96 -1.88 12.92
N ILE A 281 -39.64 -2.11 14.19
CA ILE A 281 -39.67 -3.41 14.88
C ILE A 281 -41.14 -3.71 15.13
N GLU A 282 -41.66 -4.80 14.59
CA GLU A 282 -42.76 -5.57 15.18
C GLU A 282 -42.20 -6.85 15.82
#